data_24672be9b5cd3c9a403796bec0451135
#
_entry.id   24672be9b5cd3c9a403796bec0451135
#
_cell.length_a   1.000
_cell.length_b   1.000
_cell.length_c   1.000
_cell.angle_alpha   90.00
_cell.angle_beta   90.00
_cell.angle_gamma   90.00
#
_symmetry.space_group_name_H-M   'P 1'
#
loop_
_entity.id
_entity.type
_entity.pdbx_description
1 polymer ?
#
loop_
_entity_poly.entity_id
_entity_poly.type
_entity_poly.pdbx_seq_one_letter_code
_entity_poly.pdbx_strand_id
1 'polypeptide(L)'
;TDDGLAATMDSPDQGAYGIAAGTVTLEGGSLRIEVPVVSGHYEGEIAAGRGRIDGTWHQAGMTFPLVLEPSADAAPERPQEPREPYPYEAIDVSFESVVAGVRLAGTLTLPPGDGPYPAVVLVSGSGPQDRDETAFGHRPFLVLADHLTRNGIAVLRYDDRGVGGSTGEIATAVTRDFADDAEGAIDYLLSRPEIEPDHIGIIGHSEGALVAPIVANRTDEVAFTILLAGTGVTGEELLVMQLIAINRAMGASEEMTAQRSALQRELLALLARTPDDSTAAEQAREVLAGAGVTGQVAEAQVAALLSPWMRHFLTYDPLPELRALNVPVLALWGEKD
;
A
#
# COMPACT_ATOMS: atom_id res chain seq x y z
N THR A 1 14.88 7.62 -35.67
CA THR A 1 15.00 6.60 -34.63
C THR A 1 16.43 6.17 -34.53
N ASP A 2 17.22 6.78 -33.66
CA ASP A 2 18.54 6.29 -33.30
C ASP A 2 18.33 5.02 -32.51
N ASP A 3 18.90 3.90 -32.99
CA ASP A 3 18.76 2.55 -32.44
C ASP A 3 19.55 2.39 -31.12
N GLY A 4 19.24 3.20 -30.13
CA GLY A 4 19.72 3.03 -28.77
C GLY A 4 18.99 1.86 -28.08
N LEU A 5 19.70 1.13 -27.20
CA LEU A 5 19.08 0.18 -26.30
C LEU A 5 18.20 0.94 -25.30
N ALA A 6 17.02 0.39 -25.01
CA ALA A 6 16.12 0.89 -23.97
C ALA A 6 15.76 -0.25 -23.02
N ALA A 7 15.54 0.07 -21.76
CA ALA A 7 15.10 -0.88 -20.75
C ALA A 7 14.08 -0.23 -19.81
N THR A 8 13.25 -1.07 -19.22
CA THR A 8 12.48 -0.78 -18.03
C THR A 8 12.86 -1.79 -16.95
N MET A 9 12.76 -1.40 -15.70
CA MET A 9 12.95 -2.29 -14.58
C MET A 9 11.63 -2.53 -13.88
N ASP A 10 11.36 -3.76 -13.57
CA ASP A 10 10.29 -4.14 -12.65
C ASP A 10 10.93 -4.69 -11.37
N SER A 11 10.41 -4.30 -10.23
CA SER A 11 10.74 -4.85 -8.93
C SER A 11 9.46 -5.42 -8.29
N PRO A 12 9.08 -6.66 -8.64
CA PRO A 12 7.84 -7.27 -8.16
C PRO A 12 7.76 -7.32 -6.63
N ASP A 13 8.90 -7.58 -5.97
CA ASP A 13 8.99 -7.64 -4.50
C ASP A 13 8.77 -6.26 -3.82
N GLN A 14 8.83 -5.18 -4.59
CA GLN A 14 8.59 -3.81 -4.13
C GLN A 14 7.34 -3.19 -4.76
N GLY A 15 6.57 -3.96 -5.54
CA GLY A 15 5.39 -3.48 -6.25
C GLY A 15 5.66 -2.40 -7.30
N ALA A 16 6.90 -2.25 -7.73
CA ALA A 16 7.30 -1.22 -8.67
C ALA A 16 7.47 -1.80 -10.07
N TYR A 17 6.71 -1.29 -11.04
CA TYR A 17 6.69 -1.77 -12.42
C TYR A 17 6.91 -0.64 -13.41
N GLY A 18 7.48 -0.98 -14.56
CA GLY A 18 7.68 -0.03 -15.66
C GLY A 18 8.64 1.12 -15.34
N ILE A 19 9.54 0.95 -14.37
CA ILE A 19 10.52 1.97 -14.01
C ILE A 19 11.44 2.20 -15.21
N ALA A 20 11.39 3.41 -15.78
CA ALA A 20 12.21 3.73 -16.94
C ALA A 20 13.70 3.72 -16.58
N ALA A 21 14.50 2.98 -17.35
CA ALA A 21 15.94 3.13 -17.31
C ALA A 21 16.35 4.47 -17.94
N GLY A 22 17.39 5.10 -17.42
CA GLY A 22 18.01 6.28 -18.01
C GLY A 22 18.87 5.91 -19.20
N THR A 23 20.08 5.47 -18.95
CA THR A 23 21.03 5.07 -19.98
C THR A 23 21.24 3.56 -19.99
N VAL A 24 21.22 2.96 -21.17
CA VAL A 24 21.57 1.56 -21.38
C VAL A 24 22.74 1.48 -22.34
N THR A 25 23.86 0.91 -21.89
CA THR A 25 25.06 0.74 -22.74
C THR A 25 25.45 -0.74 -22.81
N LEU A 26 25.86 -1.14 -24.02
CA LEU A 26 26.38 -2.49 -24.27
C LEU A 26 27.67 -2.36 -25.08
N GLU A 27 28.79 -2.66 -24.45
CA GLU A 27 30.11 -2.56 -25.07
C GLU A 27 30.91 -3.84 -24.82
N GLY A 28 31.37 -4.48 -25.86
CA GLY A 28 32.25 -5.66 -25.76
C GLY A 28 31.66 -6.87 -25.03
N GLY A 29 30.33 -6.90 -24.80
CA GLY A 29 29.64 -7.92 -24.03
C GLY A 29 29.31 -7.49 -22.59
N SER A 30 29.78 -6.32 -22.14
CA SER A 30 29.43 -5.73 -20.87
C SER A 30 28.18 -4.88 -21.00
N LEU A 31 27.16 -5.16 -20.21
CA LEU A 31 25.89 -4.45 -20.15
C LEU A 31 25.88 -3.56 -18.90
N ARG A 32 25.54 -2.26 -19.07
CA ARG A 32 25.25 -1.35 -17.98
C ARG A 32 23.89 -0.71 -18.17
N ILE A 33 23.07 -0.71 -17.12
CA ILE A 33 21.73 -0.11 -17.10
C ILE A 33 21.66 0.85 -15.91
N GLU A 34 21.49 2.13 -16.17
CA GLU A 34 21.26 3.15 -15.14
C GLU A 34 19.78 3.26 -14.85
N VAL A 35 19.38 3.32 -13.57
CA VAL A 35 18.00 3.55 -13.14
C VAL A 35 17.97 4.72 -12.15
N PRO A 36 17.99 5.96 -12.64
CA PRO A 36 18.20 7.15 -11.79
C PRO A 36 17.12 7.36 -10.74
N VAL A 37 15.88 7.00 -11.03
CA VAL A 37 14.73 7.20 -10.11
C VAL A 37 14.89 6.44 -8.78
N VAL A 38 15.62 5.31 -8.81
CA VAL A 38 15.94 4.53 -7.60
C VAL A 38 17.40 4.68 -7.18
N SER A 39 18.14 5.63 -7.80
CA SER A 39 19.57 5.84 -7.57
C SER A 39 20.39 4.56 -7.66
N GLY A 40 20.03 3.70 -8.62
CA GLY A 40 20.65 2.39 -8.82
C GLY A 40 21.17 2.19 -10.24
N HIS A 41 22.04 1.18 -10.40
CA HIS A 41 22.47 0.71 -11.71
C HIS A 41 22.80 -0.79 -11.65
N TYR A 42 22.68 -1.41 -12.82
CA TYR A 42 23.11 -2.80 -13.06
C TYR A 42 24.37 -2.82 -13.93
N GLU A 43 25.32 -3.68 -13.59
CA GLU A 43 26.47 -4.01 -14.42
C GLU A 43 26.56 -5.53 -14.56
N GLY A 44 26.74 -6.03 -15.80
CA GLY A 44 26.85 -7.47 -16.01
C GLY A 44 27.49 -7.84 -17.34
N GLU A 45 27.98 -9.06 -17.42
CA GLU A 45 28.60 -9.63 -18.60
C GLU A 45 27.68 -10.64 -19.29
N ILE A 46 27.52 -10.54 -20.60
CA ILE A 46 26.74 -11.50 -21.38
C ILE A 46 27.51 -12.82 -21.45
N ALA A 47 26.97 -13.86 -20.81
CA ALA A 47 27.58 -15.18 -20.86
C ALA A 47 27.62 -15.77 -22.27
N ALA A 48 28.60 -16.61 -22.54
CA ALA A 48 28.73 -17.30 -23.81
C ALA A 48 27.45 -18.12 -24.10
N GLY A 49 26.75 -17.81 -25.21
CA GLY A 49 25.49 -18.42 -25.57
C GLY A 49 24.26 -17.50 -25.51
N ARG A 50 24.42 -16.26 -25.03
CA ARG A 50 23.40 -15.17 -25.02
C ARG A 50 22.08 -15.49 -24.27
N GLY A 51 22.09 -16.50 -23.42
CA GLY A 51 20.92 -16.87 -22.62
C GLY A 51 20.97 -16.40 -21.16
N ARG A 52 22.01 -15.63 -20.77
CA ARG A 52 22.21 -15.22 -19.38
C ARG A 52 23.17 -14.04 -19.31
N ILE A 53 22.92 -13.12 -18.38
CA ILE A 53 23.83 -12.04 -18.04
C ILE A 53 24.14 -12.16 -16.55
N ASP A 54 25.39 -12.45 -16.22
CA ASP A 54 25.88 -12.51 -14.86
C ASP A 54 26.31 -11.10 -14.45
N GLY A 55 25.74 -10.57 -13.38
CA GLY A 55 26.02 -9.19 -13.00
C GLY A 55 25.68 -8.85 -11.57
N THR A 56 25.63 -7.55 -11.34
CA THR A 56 25.48 -6.97 -10.02
C THR A 56 24.59 -5.74 -10.08
N TRP A 57 23.64 -5.66 -9.17
CA TRP A 57 22.84 -4.47 -8.91
C TRP A 57 23.51 -3.63 -7.83
N HIS A 58 23.64 -2.34 -8.07
CA HIS A 58 24.19 -1.36 -7.15
C HIS A 58 23.13 -0.34 -6.78
N GLN A 59 22.85 -0.15 -5.50
CA GLN A 59 21.87 0.83 -5.02
C GLN A 59 22.21 1.29 -3.61
N ALA A 60 22.19 2.60 -3.35
CA ALA A 60 22.40 3.20 -2.05
C ALA A 60 23.70 2.71 -1.34
N GLY A 61 24.79 2.53 -2.10
CA GLY A 61 26.06 2.02 -1.59
C GLY A 61 26.11 0.52 -1.32
N MET A 62 25.04 -0.19 -1.59
CA MET A 62 24.96 -1.66 -1.49
C MET A 62 25.15 -2.30 -2.85
N THR A 63 25.62 -3.55 -2.83
CA THR A 63 25.89 -4.33 -4.03
C THR A 63 25.23 -5.70 -3.88
N PHE A 64 24.42 -6.09 -4.87
CA PHE A 64 23.68 -7.34 -4.88
C PHE A 64 24.04 -8.15 -6.10
N PRO A 65 24.48 -9.40 -6.02
CA PRO A 65 24.57 -10.28 -7.18
C PRO A 65 23.19 -10.40 -7.84
N LEU A 66 23.12 -10.15 -9.14
CA LEU A 66 21.89 -10.24 -9.91
C LEU A 66 22.17 -10.87 -11.28
N VAL A 67 21.54 -12.00 -11.51
CA VAL A 67 21.61 -12.71 -12.78
C VAL A 67 20.35 -12.39 -13.58
N LEU A 68 20.51 -11.94 -14.81
CA LEU A 68 19.40 -11.76 -15.74
C LEU A 68 19.34 -12.94 -16.71
N GLU A 69 18.18 -13.58 -16.78
CA GLU A 69 17.88 -14.65 -17.72
C GLU A 69 16.64 -14.29 -18.54
N PRO A 70 16.57 -14.66 -19.84
CA PRO A 70 15.35 -14.49 -20.61
C PRO A 70 14.19 -15.20 -19.92
N SER A 71 13.13 -14.46 -19.63
CA SER A 71 11.87 -15.03 -19.14
C SER A 71 10.77 -14.73 -20.16
N ALA A 72 9.93 -15.71 -20.39
CA ALA A 72 8.74 -15.54 -21.23
C ALA A 72 7.64 -14.77 -20.47
N ASP A 73 7.65 -14.89 -19.13
CA ASP A 73 6.66 -14.26 -18.24
C ASP A 73 7.38 -13.59 -17.06
N ALA A 74 7.45 -12.26 -17.12
CA ALA A 74 8.12 -11.46 -16.08
C ALA A 74 7.29 -11.30 -14.79
N ALA A 75 5.98 -11.50 -14.84
CA ALA A 75 5.10 -11.37 -13.68
C ALA A 75 4.71 -12.75 -13.12
N PRO A 76 4.69 -12.92 -11.79
CA PRO A 76 4.16 -14.14 -11.18
C PRO A 76 2.71 -14.35 -11.61
N GLU A 77 2.37 -15.57 -12.03
CA GLU A 77 0.97 -15.91 -12.27
C GLU A 77 0.17 -15.76 -10.98
N ARG A 78 -1.01 -15.12 -11.09
CA ARG A 78 -1.99 -14.94 -10.02
C ARG A 78 -3.26 -15.72 -10.34
N PRO A 79 -3.25 -17.05 -10.23
CA PRO A 79 -4.39 -17.89 -10.64
C PRO A 79 -5.65 -17.64 -9.81
N GLN A 80 -5.53 -17.05 -8.63
CA GLN A 80 -6.65 -16.66 -7.78
C GLN A 80 -7.38 -15.40 -8.27
N GLU A 81 -6.77 -14.58 -9.13
CA GLU A 81 -7.44 -13.40 -9.66
C GLU A 81 -8.56 -13.78 -10.63
N PRO A 82 -9.79 -13.32 -10.39
CA PRO A 82 -10.92 -13.64 -11.23
C PRO A 82 -10.76 -12.98 -12.60
N ARG A 83 -11.30 -13.65 -13.62
CA ARG A 83 -11.32 -13.15 -15.01
C ARG A 83 -12.76 -13.01 -15.49
N GLU A 84 -13.01 -11.99 -16.28
CA GLU A 84 -14.30 -11.80 -16.94
C GLU A 84 -14.58 -12.92 -17.98
N PRO A 85 -15.85 -13.25 -18.22
CA PRO A 85 -17.04 -12.67 -17.60
C PRO A 85 -17.26 -13.22 -16.18
N TYR A 86 -17.62 -12.33 -15.26
CA TYR A 86 -17.97 -12.72 -13.89
C TYR A 86 -19.36 -13.35 -13.83
N PRO A 87 -19.66 -14.30 -12.91
CA PRO A 87 -21.00 -14.88 -12.74
C PRO A 87 -21.94 -13.98 -11.91
N TYR A 88 -21.54 -12.76 -11.62
CA TYR A 88 -22.24 -11.75 -10.83
C TYR A 88 -22.15 -10.39 -11.53
N GLU A 89 -22.93 -9.43 -11.09
CA GLU A 89 -22.89 -8.08 -11.63
C GLU A 89 -21.78 -7.27 -10.98
N ALA A 90 -20.98 -6.55 -11.79
CA ALA A 90 -19.97 -5.60 -11.36
C ALA A 90 -20.30 -4.23 -11.96
N ILE A 91 -20.60 -3.25 -11.10
CA ILE A 91 -21.12 -1.94 -11.49
C ILE A 91 -20.09 -0.88 -11.06
N ASP A 92 -19.62 -0.08 -12.01
CA ASP A 92 -18.86 1.11 -11.67
C ASP A 92 -19.80 2.15 -11.04
N VAL A 93 -19.39 2.64 -9.89
CA VAL A 93 -20.16 3.55 -9.07
C VAL A 93 -19.37 4.77 -8.66
N SER A 94 -20.09 5.80 -8.21
CA SER A 94 -19.44 6.95 -7.58
C SER A 94 -20.36 7.47 -6.47
N PHE A 95 -19.79 7.86 -5.36
CA PHE A 95 -20.49 8.34 -4.18
C PHE A 95 -19.73 9.48 -3.51
N GLU A 96 -20.40 10.24 -2.68
CA GLU A 96 -19.76 11.34 -1.92
C GLU A 96 -19.21 10.82 -0.61
N SER A 97 -18.03 11.31 -0.22
CA SER A 97 -17.57 11.23 1.17
C SER A 97 -18.51 12.06 2.06
N VAL A 98 -18.52 11.83 3.36
CA VAL A 98 -19.22 12.73 4.29
C VAL A 98 -18.59 14.14 4.33
N VAL A 99 -17.36 14.27 3.83
CA VAL A 99 -16.67 15.56 3.61
C VAL A 99 -17.09 16.15 2.26
N ALA A 100 -17.65 17.35 2.29
CA ALA A 100 -18.13 18.03 1.09
C ALA A 100 -17.03 18.22 0.02
N GLY A 101 -17.36 17.88 -1.22
CA GLY A 101 -16.47 18.07 -2.37
C GLY A 101 -15.49 16.93 -2.63
N VAL A 102 -15.54 15.87 -1.84
CA VAL A 102 -14.79 14.63 -2.10
C VAL A 102 -15.74 13.58 -2.62
N ARG A 103 -15.55 13.17 -3.86
CA ARG A 103 -16.31 12.12 -4.55
C ARG A 103 -15.40 10.95 -4.85
N LEU A 104 -15.85 9.77 -4.45
CA LEU A 104 -15.11 8.51 -4.57
C LEU A 104 -15.67 7.69 -5.74
N ALA A 105 -14.77 7.09 -6.51
CA ALA A 105 -15.09 6.16 -7.57
C ALA A 105 -14.83 4.72 -7.09
N GLY A 106 -15.75 3.83 -7.39
CA GLY A 106 -15.65 2.46 -6.92
C GLY A 106 -16.28 1.45 -7.85
N THR A 107 -16.30 0.20 -7.42
CA THR A 107 -17.03 -0.90 -8.05
C THR A 107 -17.87 -1.61 -6.98
N LEU A 108 -19.19 -1.67 -7.20
CA LEU A 108 -20.10 -2.50 -6.43
C LEU A 108 -20.30 -3.82 -7.15
N THR A 109 -20.03 -4.94 -6.48
CA THR A 109 -20.38 -6.27 -7.01
C THR A 109 -21.61 -6.80 -6.28
N LEU A 110 -22.59 -7.29 -7.05
CA LEU A 110 -23.84 -7.82 -6.55
C LEU A 110 -23.95 -9.32 -6.85
N PRO A 111 -24.30 -10.16 -5.87
CA PRO A 111 -24.56 -11.57 -6.11
C PRO A 111 -25.68 -11.78 -7.14
N PRO A 112 -25.75 -12.93 -7.83
CA PRO A 112 -26.85 -13.23 -8.72
C PRO A 112 -28.17 -13.45 -7.95
N GLY A 113 -29.27 -12.85 -8.43
CA GLY A 113 -30.61 -12.95 -7.84
C GLY A 113 -31.25 -11.60 -7.61
N ASP A 114 -32.31 -11.56 -6.80
CA ASP A 114 -33.14 -10.36 -6.63
C ASP A 114 -32.79 -9.54 -5.35
N GLY A 115 -31.92 -10.05 -4.46
CA GLY A 115 -31.57 -9.39 -3.17
C GLY A 115 -32.74 -9.33 -2.19
N PRO A 116 -32.73 -8.46 -1.14
CA PRO A 116 -31.56 -7.69 -0.76
C PRO A 116 -30.41 -8.57 -0.21
N TYR A 117 -29.18 -8.09 -0.33
CA TYR A 117 -27.98 -8.82 0.07
C TYR A 117 -27.30 -8.17 1.28
N PRO A 118 -26.71 -8.95 2.21
CA PRO A 118 -25.70 -8.41 3.09
C PRO A 118 -24.55 -7.83 2.29
N ALA A 119 -23.90 -6.79 2.82
CA ALA A 119 -22.85 -6.10 2.09
C ALA A 119 -21.62 -5.80 2.95
N VAL A 120 -20.50 -5.60 2.30
CA VAL A 120 -19.28 -5.11 2.94
C VAL A 120 -18.63 -4.00 2.12
N VAL A 121 -18.03 -3.05 2.82
CA VAL A 121 -17.09 -2.07 2.26
C VAL A 121 -15.68 -2.59 2.50
N LEU A 122 -14.83 -2.62 1.47
CA LEU A 122 -13.41 -2.89 1.61
C LEU A 122 -12.65 -1.57 1.74
N VAL A 123 -11.85 -1.44 2.80
CA VAL A 123 -11.04 -0.26 3.10
C VAL A 123 -9.56 -0.63 3.07
N SER A 124 -8.83 0.00 2.19
CA SER A 124 -7.43 -0.27 1.87
C SER A 124 -6.45 0.12 3.00
N GLY A 125 -5.22 -0.35 2.87
CA GLY A 125 -4.09 0.03 3.72
C GLY A 125 -3.53 1.41 3.37
N SER A 126 -2.45 1.79 4.06
CA SER A 126 -1.81 3.10 3.90
C SER A 126 -1.19 3.33 2.53
N GLY A 127 -1.18 4.59 2.12
CA GLY A 127 -0.69 5.04 0.84
C GLY A 127 -1.80 5.24 -0.20
N PRO A 128 -1.48 5.70 -1.41
CA PRO A 128 -2.46 5.94 -2.47
C PRO A 128 -2.89 4.61 -3.12
N GLN A 129 -3.98 4.04 -2.65
CA GLN A 129 -4.48 2.74 -3.10
C GLN A 129 -5.62 2.87 -4.12
N ASP A 130 -5.57 2.04 -5.16
CA ASP A 130 -6.73 1.81 -6.01
C ASP A 130 -7.73 0.87 -5.31
N ARG A 131 -8.94 0.75 -5.86
CA ARG A 131 -10.05 -0.09 -5.34
C ARG A 131 -9.71 -1.57 -5.20
N ASP A 132 -8.67 -2.05 -5.86
CA ASP A 132 -8.23 -3.44 -5.85
C ASP A 132 -7.08 -3.68 -4.84
N GLU A 133 -6.59 -2.59 -4.22
CA GLU A 133 -5.39 -2.59 -3.36
C GLU A 133 -4.22 -3.24 -4.09
N THR A 134 -3.98 -2.76 -5.32
CA THR A 134 -2.99 -3.34 -6.23
C THR A 134 -1.58 -3.19 -5.68
N ALA A 135 -0.96 -4.29 -5.33
CA ALA A 135 0.40 -4.35 -4.83
C ALA A 135 1.14 -5.57 -5.40
N PHE A 136 2.42 -5.42 -5.72
CA PHE A 136 3.28 -6.52 -6.20
C PHE A 136 2.68 -7.32 -7.39
N GLY A 137 1.97 -6.62 -8.29
CA GLY A 137 1.29 -7.25 -9.42
C GLY A 137 0.14 -8.18 -9.02
N HIS A 138 -0.44 -7.97 -7.84
CA HIS A 138 -1.60 -8.68 -7.31
C HIS A 138 -2.70 -7.69 -6.92
N ARG A 139 -3.95 -8.14 -7.00
CA ARG A 139 -5.16 -7.36 -6.68
C ARG A 139 -5.98 -8.07 -5.59
N PRO A 140 -5.53 -8.01 -4.32
CA PRO A 140 -6.13 -8.78 -3.23
C PRO A 140 -7.61 -8.45 -3.01
N PHE A 141 -8.01 -7.18 -3.12
CA PHE A 141 -9.39 -6.80 -2.94
C PHE A 141 -10.30 -7.27 -4.07
N LEU A 142 -9.79 -7.38 -5.32
CA LEU A 142 -10.53 -8.02 -6.39
C LEU A 142 -10.80 -9.50 -6.09
N VAL A 143 -9.80 -10.22 -5.58
CA VAL A 143 -9.94 -11.64 -5.20
C VAL A 143 -10.93 -11.81 -4.07
N LEU A 144 -10.83 -10.96 -3.04
CA LEU A 144 -11.74 -11.01 -1.90
C LEU A 144 -13.17 -10.69 -2.31
N ALA A 145 -13.36 -9.66 -3.14
CA ALA A 145 -14.67 -9.28 -3.65
C ALA A 145 -15.30 -10.40 -4.49
N ASP A 146 -14.54 -11.03 -5.40
CA ASP A 146 -15.04 -12.17 -6.19
C ASP A 146 -15.51 -13.31 -5.28
N HIS A 147 -14.68 -13.66 -4.29
CA HIS A 147 -15.03 -14.72 -3.35
C HIS A 147 -16.31 -14.42 -2.56
N LEU A 148 -16.41 -13.24 -1.98
CA LEU A 148 -17.55 -12.83 -1.16
C LEU A 148 -18.84 -12.73 -2.03
N THR A 149 -18.73 -12.15 -3.22
CA THR A 149 -19.89 -11.98 -4.10
C THR A 149 -20.43 -13.32 -4.60
N ARG A 150 -19.57 -14.28 -4.92
CA ARG A 150 -19.98 -15.67 -5.24
C ARG A 150 -20.68 -16.37 -4.08
N ASN A 151 -20.42 -15.93 -2.85
CA ASN A 151 -21.01 -16.50 -1.64
C ASN A 151 -22.18 -15.67 -1.08
N GLY A 152 -22.77 -14.78 -1.90
CA GLY A 152 -24.01 -14.10 -1.55
C GLY A 152 -23.85 -12.78 -0.80
N ILE A 153 -22.65 -12.17 -0.77
CA ILE A 153 -22.36 -10.92 -0.09
C ILE A 153 -22.00 -9.87 -1.13
N ALA A 154 -22.72 -8.75 -1.18
CA ALA A 154 -22.38 -7.62 -2.02
C ALA A 154 -21.08 -6.94 -1.51
N VAL A 155 -20.24 -6.44 -2.42
CA VAL A 155 -18.96 -5.82 -2.04
C VAL A 155 -18.77 -4.49 -2.74
N LEU A 156 -18.55 -3.45 -1.96
CA LEU A 156 -18.11 -2.13 -2.43
C LEU A 156 -16.62 -1.95 -2.19
N ARG A 157 -15.88 -1.69 -3.26
CA ARG A 157 -14.45 -1.31 -3.28
C ARG A 157 -14.35 0.04 -3.94
N TYR A 158 -13.47 0.90 -3.46
CA TYR A 158 -13.31 2.24 -4.03
C TYR A 158 -11.85 2.68 -4.07
N ASP A 159 -11.54 3.56 -5.00
CA ASP A 159 -10.24 4.22 -5.09
C ASP A 159 -10.15 5.25 -3.96
N ASP A 160 -9.02 5.32 -3.27
CA ASP A 160 -8.78 6.33 -2.24
C ASP A 160 -8.97 7.75 -2.79
N ARG A 161 -9.27 8.71 -1.92
CA ARG A 161 -9.34 10.13 -2.31
C ARG A 161 -8.07 10.54 -3.06
N GLY A 162 -8.24 11.22 -4.21
CA GLY A 162 -7.14 11.66 -5.07
C GLY A 162 -6.47 10.57 -5.89
N VAL A 163 -7.00 9.32 -5.88
CA VAL A 163 -6.48 8.19 -6.64
C VAL A 163 -7.50 7.76 -7.70
N GLY A 164 -7.04 7.23 -8.82
CA GLY A 164 -7.87 6.66 -9.87
C GLY A 164 -8.97 7.59 -10.35
N GLY A 165 -10.24 7.20 -10.13
CA GLY A 165 -11.42 8.00 -10.47
C GLY A 165 -11.92 8.90 -9.35
N SER A 166 -11.32 8.85 -8.17
CA SER A 166 -11.72 9.61 -6.99
C SER A 166 -11.14 11.03 -6.98
N THR A 167 -11.92 11.98 -6.50
CA THR A 167 -11.49 13.36 -6.27
C THR A 167 -10.92 13.52 -4.85
N GLY A 168 -10.43 14.73 -4.52
CA GLY A 168 -9.85 15.03 -3.22
C GLY A 168 -8.32 15.05 -3.27
N GLU A 169 -7.69 15.18 -2.10
CA GLU A 169 -6.24 15.34 -1.96
C GLU A 169 -5.69 14.29 -0.99
N ILE A 170 -4.89 13.37 -1.52
CA ILE A 170 -4.28 12.28 -0.73
C ILE A 170 -3.07 12.78 0.08
N ALA A 171 -2.34 13.78 -0.43
CA ALA A 171 -1.08 14.22 0.19
C ALA A 171 -1.26 14.83 1.59
N THR A 172 -2.45 15.31 1.90
CA THR A 172 -2.78 15.90 3.20
C THR A 172 -3.68 15.01 4.06
N ALA A 173 -4.16 13.90 3.49
CA ALA A 173 -5.08 13.00 4.18
C ALA A 173 -4.41 12.25 5.34
N VAL A 174 -5.20 11.99 6.36
CA VAL A 174 -4.84 11.19 7.54
C VAL A 174 -5.89 10.10 7.78
N THR A 175 -5.62 9.15 8.66
CA THR A 175 -6.53 8.01 8.95
C THR A 175 -8.00 8.42 9.19
N ARG A 176 -8.23 9.59 9.80
CA ARG A 176 -9.60 10.09 10.04
C ARG A 176 -10.31 10.55 8.77
N ASP A 177 -9.57 11.03 7.79
CA ASP A 177 -10.12 11.40 6.48
C ASP A 177 -10.59 10.17 5.69
N PHE A 178 -9.85 9.06 5.80
CA PHE A 178 -10.27 7.79 5.22
C PHE A 178 -11.48 7.19 5.94
N ALA A 179 -11.65 7.48 7.25
CA ALA A 179 -12.87 7.12 7.95
C ALA A 179 -14.09 7.90 7.44
N ASP A 180 -13.92 9.18 7.10
CA ASP A 180 -14.98 10.00 6.49
C ASP A 180 -15.37 9.44 5.11
N ASP A 181 -14.42 8.92 4.33
CA ASP A 181 -14.67 8.28 3.04
C ASP A 181 -15.40 6.94 3.19
N ALA A 182 -14.98 6.12 4.15
CA ALA A 182 -15.61 4.84 4.43
C ALA A 182 -17.04 5.01 4.99
N GLU A 183 -17.31 6.06 5.76
CA GLU A 183 -18.66 6.42 6.22
C GLU A 183 -19.54 6.80 5.02
N GLY A 184 -19.03 7.59 4.06
CA GLY A 184 -19.73 7.86 2.79
C GLY A 184 -20.01 6.60 1.97
N ALA A 185 -19.13 5.60 2.02
CA ALA A 185 -19.36 4.30 1.37
C ALA A 185 -20.51 3.51 2.04
N ILE A 186 -20.63 3.57 3.37
CA ILE A 186 -21.77 2.99 4.12
C ILE A 186 -23.06 3.70 3.71
N ASP A 187 -23.09 5.05 3.72
CA ASP A 187 -24.25 5.83 3.31
C ASP A 187 -24.70 5.49 1.87
N TYR A 188 -23.74 5.29 0.98
CA TYR A 188 -24.02 4.85 -0.37
C TYR A 188 -24.70 3.47 -0.39
N LEU A 189 -24.19 2.47 0.33
CA LEU A 189 -24.80 1.14 0.41
C LEU A 189 -26.21 1.19 0.98
N LEU A 190 -26.44 1.99 2.02
CA LEU A 190 -27.79 2.21 2.61
C LEU A 190 -28.80 2.81 1.61
N SER A 191 -28.31 3.56 0.63
CA SER A 191 -29.17 4.14 -0.41
C SER A 191 -29.60 3.14 -1.49
N ARG A 192 -29.02 1.93 -1.50
CA ARG A 192 -29.23 0.92 -2.53
C ARG A 192 -30.34 -0.07 -2.15
N PRO A 193 -31.38 -0.22 -2.97
CA PRO A 193 -32.49 -1.15 -2.67
C PRO A 193 -32.06 -2.62 -2.69
N GLU A 194 -30.93 -2.95 -3.34
CA GLU A 194 -30.37 -4.30 -3.41
C GLU A 194 -29.62 -4.71 -2.14
N ILE A 195 -29.40 -3.77 -1.21
CA ILE A 195 -28.60 -4.00 0.01
C ILE A 195 -29.52 -4.12 1.22
N GLU A 196 -29.21 -5.06 2.08
CA GLU A 196 -29.88 -5.29 3.37
C GLU A 196 -29.28 -4.32 4.41
N PRO A 197 -30.01 -3.27 4.84
CA PRO A 197 -29.42 -2.19 5.61
C PRO A 197 -28.88 -2.63 6.97
N ASP A 198 -29.49 -3.63 7.61
CA ASP A 198 -29.08 -4.14 8.93
C ASP A 198 -27.87 -5.09 8.87
N HIS A 199 -27.33 -5.36 7.66
CA HIS A 199 -26.25 -6.33 7.45
C HIS A 199 -25.11 -5.76 6.61
N ILE A 200 -24.70 -4.53 6.91
CA ILE A 200 -23.54 -3.88 6.29
C ILE A 200 -22.34 -3.96 7.22
N GLY A 201 -21.20 -4.48 6.73
CA GLY A 201 -19.96 -4.57 7.47
C GLY A 201 -18.82 -3.80 6.82
N ILE A 202 -17.73 -3.64 7.56
CA ILE A 202 -16.46 -3.07 7.04
C ILE A 202 -15.36 -4.11 7.17
N ILE A 203 -14.63 -4.32 6.09
CA ILE A 203 -13.41 -5.11 6.06
C ILE A 203 -12.26 -4.15 5.79
N GLY A 204 -11.40 -3.91 6.78
CA GLY A 204 -10.25 -3.02 6.65
C GLY A 204 -8.95 -3.79 6.66
N HIS A 205 -8.04 -3.45 5.76
CA HIS A 205 -6.69 -4.00 5.72
C HIS A 205 -5.68 -2.98 6.25
N SER A 206 -4.75 -3.40 7.11
CA SER A 206 -3.67 -2.55 7.64
C SER A 206 -4.23 -1.23 8.23
N GLU A 207 -4.00 -0.06 7.62
CA GLU A 207 -4.61 1.20 8.06
C GLU A 207 -6.14 1.17 7.97
N GLY A 208 -6.71 0.49 6.97
CA GLY A 208 -8.15 0.26 6.89
C GLY A 208 -8.73 -0.46 8.11
N ALA A 209 -7.92 -1.31 8.77
CA ALA A 209 -8.30 -1.93 10.04
C ALA A 209 -8.27 -0.97 11.24
N LEU A 210 -7.70 0.23 11.09
CA LEU A 210 -7.85 1.35 12.03
C LEU A 210 -9.08 2.20 11.69
N VAL A 211 -9.37 2.34 10.41
CA VAL A 211 -10.53 3.06 9.88
C VAL A 211 -11.84 2.38 10.30
N ALA A 212 -11.94 1.06 10.15
CA ALA A 212 -13.16 0.30 10.42
C ALA A 212 -13.69 0.51 11.85
N PRO A 213 -12.90 0.45 12.94
CA PRO A 213 -13.33 0.78 14.29
C PRO A 213 -13.78 2.23 14.44
N ILE A 214 -13.12 3.19 13.79
CA ILE A 214 -13.52 4.60 13.86
C ILE A 214 -14.93 4.79 13.30
N VAL A 215 -15.23 4.21 12.14
CA VAL A 215 -16.57 4.30 11.52
C VAL A 215 -17.61 3.57 12.37
N ALA A 216 -17.33 2.34 12.80
CA ALA A 216 -18.26 1.57 13.62
C ALA A 216 -18.58 2.21 14.98
N ASN A 217 -17.71 3.11 15.49
CA ASN A 217 -17.99 3.89 16.70
C ASN A 217 -18.74 5.21 16.43
N ARG A 218 -18.79 5.65 15.14
CA ARG A 218 -19.46 6.89 14.74
C ARG A 218 -20.93 6.70 14.34
N THR A 219 -21.27 5.50 13.83
CA THR A 219 -22.60 5.18 13.33
C THR A 219 -23.06 3.81 13.78
N ASP A 220 -24.37 3.67 14.02
CA ASP A 220 -25.01 2.39 14.36
C ASP A 220 -25.30 1.52 13.11
N GLU A 221 -24.96 2.00 11.92
CA GLU A 221 -25.25 1.34 10.64
C GLU A 221 -24.26 0.23 10.29
N VAL A 222 -23.14 0.13 11.02
CA VAL A 222 -22.14 -0.93 10.83
C VAL A 222 -22.49 -2.13 11.69
N ALA A 223 -22.86 -3.23 11.07
CA ALA A 223 -23.28 -4.45 11.76
C ALA A 223 -22.11 -5.30 12.30
N PHE A 224 -20.94 -5.25 11.67
CA PHE A 224 -19.72 -5.99 12.07
C PHE A 224 -18.47 -5.39 11.42
N THR A 225 -17.31 -5.72 11.98
CA THR A 225 -16.01 -5.35 11.38
C THR A 225 -15.10 -6.56 11.22
N ILE A 226 -14.32 -6.57 10.12
CA ILE A 226 -13.26 -7.55 9.88
C ILE A 226 -11.95 -6.78 9.73
N LEU A 227 -10.97 -7.10 10.58
CA LEU A 227 -9.69 -6.42 10.66
C LEU A 227 -8.60 -7.35 10.11
N LEU A 228 -8.07 -7.02 8.94
CA LEU A 228 -7.01 -7.78 8.28
C LEU A 228 -5.67 -7.11 8.55
N ALA A 229 -4.72 -7.81 9.17
CA ALA A 229 -3.39 -7.30 9.53
C ALA A 229 -3.46 -5.95 10.30
N GLY A 230 -4.48 -5.78 11.15
CA GLY A 230 -4.67 -4.58 11.97
C GLY A 230 -3.71 -4.53 13.14
N THR A 231 -3.37 -3.33 13.60
CA THR A 231 -2.48 -3.12 14.75
C THR A 231 -3.24 -2.79 16.03
N GLY A 232 -2.71 -3.27 17.15
CA GLY A 232 -3.15 -2.89 18.50
C GLY A 232 -2.09 -2.07 19.26
N VAL A 233 -1.05 -1.61 18.58
CA VAL A 233 0.02 -0.75 19.13
C VAL A 233 0.01 0.61 18.44
N THR A 234 0.74 1.57 19.00
CA THR A 234 0.88 2.90 18.39
C THR A 234 1.58 2.83 17.03
N GLY A 235 1.36 3.84 16.17
CA GLY A 235 2.02 3.91 14.87
C GLY A 235 3.56 3.92 14.97
N GLU A 236 4.13 4.56 16.00
CA GLU A 236 5.57 4.54 16.24
C GLU A 236 6.07 3.10 16.48
N GLU A 237 5.42 2.37 17.37
CA GLU A 237 5.79 0.98 17.68
C GLU A 237 5.62 0.09 16.46
N LEU A 238 4.51 0.21 15.75
CA LEU A 238 4.23 -0.57 14.54
C LEU A 238 5.31 -0.37 13.47
N LEU A 239 5.66 0.87 13.14
CA LEU A 239 6.65 1.16 12.11
C LEU A 239 8.02 0.56 12.42
N VAL A 240 8.42 0.53 13.69
CA VAL A 240 9.67 -0.10 14.10
C VAL A 240 9.59 -1.64 14.03
N MET A 241 8.48 -2.22 14.49
CA MET A 241 8.26 -3.68 14.42
C MET A 241 8.23 -4.17 12.97
N GLN A 242 7.51 -3.45 12.11
CA GLN A 242 7.39 -3.76 10.70
C GLN A 242 8.74 -3.67 9.96
N LEU A 243 9.54 -2.63 10.23
CA LEU A 243 10.88 -2.53 9.66
C LEU A 243 11.76 -3.71 10.06
N ILE A 244 11.71 -4.15 11.32
CA ILE A 244 12.50 -5.30 11.81
C ILE A 244 12.02 -6.59 11.12
N ALA A 245 10.71 -6.81 11.02
CA ALA A 245 10.13 -8.00 10.39
C ALA A 245 10.49 -8.07 8.90
N ILE A 246 10.33 -6.96 8.17
CA ILE A 246 10.68 -6.88 6.74
C ILE A 246 12.17 -7.12 6.51
N ASN A 247 13.06 -6.47 7.28
CA ASN A 247 14.50 -6.68 7.12
C ASN A 247 14.89 -8.16 7.32
N ARG A 248 14.31 -8.82 8.33
CA ARG A 248 14.54 -10.24 8.58
C ARG A 248 14.01 -11.12 7.46
N ALA A 249 12.82 -10.84 6.97
CA ALA A 249 12.20 -11.55 5.85
C ALA A 249 13.02 -11.43 4.56
N MET A 250 13.67 -10.27 4.35
CA MET A 250 14.58 -10.02 3.23
C MET A 250 16.00 -10.59 3.44
N GLY A 251 16.26 -11.27 4.56
CA GLY A 251 17.56 -11.88 4.85
C GLY A 251 18.64 -10.89 5.30
N ALA A 252 18.27 -9.69 5.75
CA ALA A 252 19.24 -8.76 6.33
C ALA A 252 19.85 -9.33 7.62
N SER A 253 21.14 -9.02 7.87
CA SER A 253 21.80 -9.43 9.11
C SER A 253 21.15 -8.76 10.33
N GLU A 254 21.25 -9.38 11.50
CA GLU A 254 20.78 -8.77 12.76
C GLU A 254 21.48 -7.43 13.05
N GLU A 255 22.77 -7.30 12.69
CA GLU A 255 23.50 -6.04 12.81
C GLU A 255 22.90 -4.94 11.93
N MET A 256 22.64 -5.24 10.65
CA MET A 256 22.02 -4.30 9.72
C MET A 256 20.59 -3.94 10.16
N THR A 257 19.82 -4.93 10.61
CA THR A 257 18.47 -4.72 11.14
C THR A 257 18.49 -3.81 12.37
N ALA A 258 19.44 -4.03 13.29
CA ALA A 258 19.60 -3.18 14.46
C ALA A 258 20.00 -1.74 14.12
N GLN A 259 20.93 -1.55 13.17
CA GLN A 259 21.32 -0.21 12.69
C GLN A 259 20.16 0.54 12.06
N ARG A 260 19.42 -0.11 11.17
CA ARG A 260 18.23 0.49 10.49
C ARG A 260 17.13 0.83 11.48
N SER A 261 16.85 -0.07 12.43
CA SER A 261 15.83 0.19 13.45
C SER A 261 16.25 1.28 14.44
N ALA A 262 17.53 1.43 14.73
CA ALA A 262 18.04 2.54 15.54
C ALA A 262 17.86 3.89 14.81
N LEU A 263 18.23 3.95 13.53
CA LEU A 263 18.01 5.14 12.68
C LEU A 263 16.53 5.50 12.59
N GLN A 264 15.67 4.51 12.34
CA GLN A 264 14.23 4.72 12.31
C GLN A 264 13.73 5.35 13.63
N ARG A 265 14.06 4.74 14.78
CA ARG A 265 13.65 5.28 16.09
C ARG A 265 14.15 6.70 16.31
N GLU A 266 15.38 7.01 15.89
CA GLU A 266 15.94 8.36 16.01
C GLU A 266 15.13 9.38 15.21
N LEU A 267 14.80 9.06 13.94
CA LEU A 267 13.99 9.91 13.08
C LEU A 267 12.55 10.09 13.61
N LEU A 268 11.90 9.01 14.09
CA LEU A 268 10.56 9.10 14.66
C LEU A 268 10.55 9.92 15.96
N ALA A 269 11.52 9.71 16.86
CA ALA A 269 11.66 10.48 18.08
C ALA A 269 11.98 11.96 17.79
N LEU A 270 12.75 12.25 16.73
CA LEU A 270 13.01 13.61 16.26
C LEU A 270 11.68 14.27 15.83
N LEU A 271 10.89 13.60 15.01
CA LEU A 271 9.61 14.11 14.54
C LEU A 271 8.66 14.39 15.70
N ALA A 272 8.57 13.49 16.67
CA ALA A 272 7.71 13.63 17.84
C ALA A 272 8.06 14.85 18.72
N ARG A 273 9.35 15.20 18.84
CA ARG A 273 9.82 16.33 19.67
C ARG A 273 9.94 17.65 18.91
N THR A 274 9.86 17.65 17.58
CA THR A 274 10.09 18.82 16.73
C THR A 274 8.84 19.15 15.92
N PRO A 275 7.92 19.98 16.45
CA PRO A 275 6.66 20.31 15.73
C PRO A 275 6.88 21.18 14.49
N ASP A 276 7.94 21.98 14.45
CA ASP A 276 8.26 22.84 13.30
C ASP A 276 8.90 22.03 12.18
N ASP A 277 8.24 21.98 11.01
CA ASP A 277 8.65 21.17 9.87
C ASP A 277 10.01 21.58 9.29
N SER A 278 10.32 22.86 9.28
CA SER A 278 11.61 23.35 8.76
C SER A 278 12.76 22.86 9.63
N THR A 279 12.63 23.01 10.94
CA THR A 279 13.61 22.53 11.92
C THR A 279 13.72 21.00 11.90
N ALA A 280 12.59 20.30 11.81
CA ALA A 280 12.57 18.84 11.71
C ALA A 280 13.28 18.35 10.43
N ALA A 281 13.04 19.03 9.29
CA ALA A 281 13.70 18.71 8.03
C ALA A 281 15.22 18.85 8.10
N GLU A 282 15.72 19.95 8.68
CA GLU A 282 17.18 20.18 8.86
C GLU A 282 17.79 19.08 9.71
N GLN A 283 17.20 18.81 10.87
CA GLN A 283 17.71 17.77 11.78
C GLN A 283 17.61 16.37 11.18
N ALA A 284 16.55 16.05 10.46
CA ALA A 284 16.42 14.76 9.78
C ALA A 284 17.48 14.56 8.70
N ARG A 285 17.81 15.61 7.93
CA ARG A 285 18.93 15.56 6.96
C ARG A 285 20.28 15.30 7.64
N GLU A 286 20.52 15.93 8.79
CA GLU A 286 21.77 15.69 9.56
C GLU A 286 21.86 14.24 10.05
N VAL A 287 20.76 13.69 10.59
CA VAL A 287 20.70 12.29 11.04
C VAL A 287 20.92 11.33 9.87
N LEU A 288 20.23 11.56 8.74
CA LEU A 288 20.38 10.75 7.54
C LEU A 288 21.80 10.83 6.95
N ALA A 289 22.39 12.02 6.91
CA ALA A 289 23.76 12.20 6.44
C ALA A 289 24.79 11.47 7.34
N GLY A 290 24.57 11.48 8.66
CA GLY A 290 25.36 10.71 9.62
C GLY A 290 25.30 9.19 9.39
N ALA A 291 24.16 8.71 8.86
CA ALA A 291 23.96 7.32 8.45
C ALA A 291 24.40 7.04 6.99
N GLY A 292 24.97 8.02 6.28
CA GLY A 292 25.43 7.87 4.91
C GLY A 292 24.33 8.04 3.85
N VAL A 293 23.10 8.45 4.22
CA VAL A 293 21.99 8.70 3.31
C VAL A 293 21.97 10.18 2.92
N THR A 294 22.19 10.47 1.64
CA THR A 294 22.31 11.85 1.12
C THR A 294 21.59 12.02 -0.23
N GLY A 295 21.53 13.25 -0.74
CA GLY A 295 20.96 13.55 -2.05
C GLY A 295 19.45 13.29 -2.13
N GLN A 296 18.96 12.88 -3.29
CA GLN A 296 17.52 12.69 -3.53
C GLN A 296 16.88 11.66 -2.60
N VAL A 297 17.62 10.63 -2.21
CA VAL A 297 17.11 9.61 -1.29
C VAL A 297 16.81 10.20 0.08
N ALA A 298 17.72 11.05 0.60
CA ALA A 298 17.49 11.75 1.86
C ALA A 298 16.29 12.70 1.77
N GLU A 299 16.18 13.47 0.68
CA GLU A 299 15.04 14.40 0.49
C GLU A 299 13.71 13.65 0.41
N ALA A 300 13.65 12.52 -0.28
CA ALA A 300 12.44 11.70 -0.34
C ALA A 300 12.06 11.15 1.05
N GLN A 301 13.04 10.70 1.83
CA GLN A 301 12.80 10.22 3.21
C GLN A 301 12.35 11.36 4.13
N VAL A 302 12.95 12.55 4.01
CA VAL A 302 12.52 13.73 4.77
C VAL A 302 11.08 14.12 4.41
N ALA A 303 10.74 14.14 3.12
CA ALA A 303 9.38 14.45 2.67
C ALA A 303 8.35 13.46 3.21
N ALA A 304 8.66 12.16 3.17
CA ALA A 304 7.78 11.13 3.72
C ALA A 304 7.62 11.25 5.24
N LEU A 305 8.73 11.50 5.95
CA LEU A 305 8.74 11.68 7.40
C LEU A 305 7.88 12.87 7.85
N LEU A 306 7.90 13.97 7.10
CA LEU A 306 7.17 15.21 7.42
C LEU A 306 5.74 15.25 6.86
N SER A 307 5.28 14.19 6.22
CA SER A 307 3.90 14.14 5.71
C SER A 307 2.89 14.30 6.85
N PRO A 308 1.74 14.95 6.62
CA PRO A 308 0.66 15.04 7.59
C PRO A 308 0.21 13.67 8.09
N TRP A 309 0.17 12.69 7.19
CA TRP A 309 -0.13 11.30 7.52
C TRP A 309 0.86 10.75 8.56
N MET A 310 2.17 10.86 8.32
CA MET A 310 3.19 10.34 9.25
C MET A 310 3.09 10.99 10.62
N ARG A 311 2.92 12.31 10.70
CA ARG A 311 2.76 13.02 11.98
C ARG A 311 1.52 12.57 12.75
N HIS A 312 0.40 12.32 12.05
CA HIS A 312 -0.80 11.77 12.66
C HIS A 312 -0.61 10.34 13.11
N PHE A 313 -0.10 9.49 12.21
CA PHE A 313 0.02 8.05 12.42
C PHE A 313 0.94 7.71 13.60
N LEU A 314 2.06 8.41 13.75
CA LEU A 314 3.00 8.18 14.87
C LEU A 314 2.36 8.27 16.24
N THR A 315 1.44 9.21 16.41
CA THR A 315 0.79 9.48 17.70
C THR A 315 -0.56 8.77 17.84
N TYR A 316 -1.02 8.11 16.79
CA TYR A 316 -2.31 7.42 16.80
C TYR A 316 -2.25 6.17 17.67
N ASP A 317 -3.09 6.12 18.70
CA ASP A 317 -3.31 4.95 19.54
C ASP A 317 -4.66 4.31 19.15
N PRO A 318 -4.67 3.08 18.61
CA PRO A 318 -5.90 2.41 18.20
C PRO A 318 -6.73 1.86 19.35
N LEU A 319 -6.14 1.71 20.54
CA LEU A 319 -6.80 1.05 21.66
C LEU A 319 -8.11 1.69 22.12
N PRO A 320 -8.25 3.02 22.17
CA PRO A 320 -9.52 3.65 22.51
C PRO A 320 -10.65 3.24 21.57
N GLU A 321 -10.41 3.28 20.25
CA GLU A 321 -11.42 2.89 19.25
C GLU A 321 -11.74 1.40 19.30
N LEU A 322 -10.71 0.54 19.42
CA LEU A 322 -10.90 -0.91 19.54
C LEU A 322 -11.69 -1.29 20.78
N ARG A 323 -11.47 -0.62 21.92
CA ARG A 323 -12.20 -0.89 23.17
C ARG A 323 -13.63 -0.37 23.16
N ALA A 324 -13.94 0.61 22.35
CA ALA A 324 -15.26 1.19 22.22
C ALA A 324 -16.19 0.38 21.30
N LEU A 325 -15.63 -0.56 20.50
CA LEU A 325 -16.43 -1.38 19.60
C LEU A 325 -17.51 -2.18 20.33
N ASN A 326 -18.76 -2.03 19.85
CA ASN A 326 -19.92 -2.76 20.36
C ASN A 326 -20.51 -3.73 19.32
N VAL A 327 -19.84 -3.90 18.18
CA VAL A 327 -20.23 -4.81 17.10
C VAL A 327 -19.34 -6.05 17.07
N PRO A 328 -19.79 -7.17 16.47
CA PRO A 328 -18.94 -8.35 16.27
C PRO A 328 -17.66 -7.98 15.49
N VAL A 329 -16.53 -8.53 15.93
CA VAL A 329 -15.22 -8.31 15.32
C VAL A 329 -14.58 -9.64 14.96
N LEU A 330 -14.12 -9.76 13.72
CA LEU A 330 -13.19 -10.81 13.29
C LEU A 330 -11.83 -10.17 13.00
N ALA A 331 -10.79 -10.63 13.67
CA ALA A 331 -9.44 -10.13 13.41
C ALA A 331 -8.55 -11.25 12.88
N LEU A 332 -7.84 -11.01 11.79
CA LEU A 332 -7.01 -11.97 11.07
C LEU A 332 -5.63 -11.39 10.80
N TRP A 333 -4.60 -12.18 11.07
CA TRP A 333 -3.22 -11.88 10.75
C TRP A 333 -2.57 -13.05 10.04
N GLY A 334 -1.60 -12.78 9.18
CA GLY A 334 -0.70 -13.81 8.65
C GLY A 334 0.28 -14.29 9.73
N GLU A 335 0.84 -15.48 9.54
CA GLU A 335 1.85 -16.04 10.49
C GLU A 335 3.12 -15.19 10.60
N LYS A 336 3.33 -14.27 9.67
CA LYS A 336 4.53 -13.41 9.58
C LYS A 336 4.23 -11.93 9.78
N ASP A 337 2.96 -11.59 10.06
CA ASP A 337 2.57 -10.21 10.37
C ASP A 337 3.11 -9.75 11.73
#